data_d2e01795b200d78e8643440bc69531cb
#
_entry.id   d2e01795b200d78e8643440bc69531cb
#
_cell.length_a   1.000
_cell.length_b   1.000
_cell.length_c   1.000
_cell.angle_alpha   90.00
_cell.angle_beta   90.00
_cell.angle_gamma   90.00
#
_symmetry.space_group_name_H-M   'P 1'
#
loop_
_entity.id
_entity.type
_entity.pdbx_description
1 polymer ?
#
loop_
_entity_poly.entity_id
_entity_poly.type
_entity_poly.pdbx_seq_one_letter_code
_entity_poly.pdbx_strand_id
1 'polypeptide(L)'
;GSLKMGNTLLKNINNKVWRSSLGTVMQEGYVFSDTIANNIAVGVEKIDKANLLNAVRIANLEEYITALPLGFNTKIGQEGIGMSQGQKQRMLIARAVYKNPELMLFDEATNSLDANNEMIIMQNLNNFYKNKTGIIVAHRLSTVKNADKIIVLDKGKIIEEGSHNELTALKGAYYKLVKNQLELGS
;
A
#
# COMPACT_ATOMS: atom_id res chain seq x y z
N GLY A 1 22.46 -14.74 2.82
CA GLY A 1 22.26 -13.50 2.08
C GLY A 1 22.43 -12.27 2.95
N SER A 2 22.47 -11.09 2.36
CA SER A 2 22.55 -9.82 3.09
C SER A 2 21.49 -8.85 2.56
N LEU A 3 20.85 -8.12 3.47
CA LEU A 3 19.93 -7.04 3.14
C LEU A 3 20.59 -5.71 3.54
N LYS A 4 20.59 -4.75 2.63
CA LYS A 4 21.18 -3.42 2.85
C LYS A 4 20.14 -2.32 2.57
N MET A 5 20.27 -1.23 3.29
CA MET A 5 19.59 0.04 3.02
C MET A 5 20.67 1.08 2.73
N GLY A 6 20.77 1.50 1.46
CA GLY A 6 21.95 2.19 0.99
C GLY A 6 23.21 1.35 1.21
N ASN A 7 24.20 1.89 1.88
CA ASN A 7 25.45 1.20 2.19
C ASN A 7 25.46 0.44 3.53
N THR A 8 24.36 0.51 4.31
CA THR A 8 24.31 -0.04 5.66
C THR A 8 23.57 -1.37 5.64
N LEU A 9 24.16 -2.40 6.27
CA LEU A 9 23.47 -3.68 6.48
C LEU A 9 22.26 -3.47 7.40
N LEU A 10 21.10 -4.04 7.06
CA LEU A 10 19.87 -3.87 7.83
C LEU A 10 20.03 -4.31 9.29
N LYS A 11 20.80 -5.38 9.55
CA LYS A 11 21.08 -5.87 10.91
C LYS A 11 21.82 -4.85 11.81
N ASN A 12 22.47 -3.85 11.20
CA ASN A 12 23.21 -2.80 11.89
C ASN A 12 22.36 -1.52 12.09
N ILE A 13 21.13 -1.49 11.58
CA ILE A 13 20.21 -0.37 11.76
C ILE A 13 19.39 -0.59 13.02
N ASN A 14 19.24 0.46 13.84
CA ASN A 14 18.37 0.40 15.01
C ASN A 14 16.93 0.07 14.59
N ASN A 15 16.31 -0.93 15.21
CA ASN A 15 14.97 -1.40 14.88
C ASN A 15 13.90 -0.31 14.99
N LYS A 16 14.02 0.64 15.92
CA LYS A 16 13.07 1.76 16.07
C LYS A 16 13.17 2.71 14.87
N VAL A 17 14.39 3.05 14.47
CA VAL A 17 14.66 3.88 13.28
C VAL A 17 14.15 3.19 12.02
N TRP A 18 14.46 1.89 11.86
CA TRP A 18 13.97 1.09 10.73
C TRP A 18 12.44 1.11 10.64
N ARG A 19 11.76 0.80 11.74
CA ARG A 19 10.29 0.77 11.77
C ARG A 19 9.63 2.13 11.56
N SER A 20 10.29 3.23 11.95
CA SER A 20 9.76 4.58 11.70
C SER A 20 9.88 5.00 10.24
N SER A 21 10.90 4.51 9.51
CA SER A 21 11.09 4.78 8.09
C SER A 21 10.28 3.87 7.16
N LEU A 22 9.55 2.89 7.72
CA LEU A 22 8.82 1.88 6.97
C LEU A 22 7.31 2.06 7.09
N GLY A 23 6.62 2.12 5.96
CA GLY A 23 5.18 1.96 5.84
C GLY A 23 4.85 0.56 5.30
N THR A 24 3.96 -0.17 5.96
CA THR A 24 3.54 -1.50 5.52
C THR A 24 2.04 -1.58 5.40
N VAL A 25 1.57 -2.16 4.30
CA VAL A 25 0.17 -2.56 4.12
C VAL A 25 0.17 -4.04 3.78
N MET A 26 -0.31 -4.84 4.72
CA MET A 26 -0.43 -6.29 4.59
C MET A 26 -1.80 -6.66 4.01
N GLN A 27 -1.91 -7.85 3.44
CA GLN A 27 -3.16 -8.41 2.95
C GLN A 27 -4.24 -8.46 4.04
N GLU A 28 -3.85 -8.90 5.23
CA GLU A 28 -4.69 -8.87 6.42
C GLU A 28 -4.13 -7.86 7.43
N GLY A 29 -4.93 -6.86 7.74
CA GLY A 29 -4.55 -5.84 8.69
C GLY A 29 -5.64 -5.63 9.75
N TYR A 30 -5.24 -5.17 10.92
CA TYR A 30 -6.11 -4.98 12.06
C TYR A 30 -6.55 -3.51 12.20
N VAL A 31 -7.86 -3.32 12.41
CA VAL A 31 -8.46 -2.04 12.78
C VAL A 31 -8.79 -2.10 14.27
N PHE A 32 -8.23 -1.16 15.03
CA PHE A 32 -8.41 -1.08 16.48
C PHE A 32 -9.80 -0.55 16.82
N SER A 33 -10.34 -0.96 17.97
CA SER A 33 -11.57 -0.38 18.56
C SER A 33 -11.28 1.01 19.13
N ASP A 34 -11.09 1.98 18.22
CA ASP A 34 -10.73 3.36 18.53
C ASP A 34 -11.26 4.31 17.44
N THR A 35 -11.01 5.60 17.57
CA THR A 35 -11.41 6.60 16.56
C THR A 35 -10.70 6.37 15.23
N ILE A 36 -11.27 6.88 14.15
CA ILE A 36 -10.63 6.88 12.82
C ILE A 36 -9.27 7.58 12.88
N ALA A 37 -9.20 8.75 13.55
CA ALA A 37 -7.95 9.49 13.70
C ALA A 37 -6.86 8.65 14.36
N ASN A 38 -7.16 7.97 15.49
CA ASN A 38 -6.23 7.13 16.20
C ASN A 38 -5.85 5.86 15.43
N ASN A 39 -6.77 5.33 14.62
CA ASN A 39 -6.48 4.20 13.73
C ASN A 39 -5.53 4.56 12.60
N ILE A 40 -5.53 5.79 12.12
CA ILE A 40 -4.59 6.28 11.10
C ILE A 40 -3.26 6.66 11.75
N ALA A 41 -3.29 7.45 12.83
CA ALA A 41 -2.13 7.99 13.52
C ALA A 41 -1.65 7.09 14.68
N VAL A 42 -1.52 5.78 14.42
CA VAL A 42 -1.15 4.80 15.45
C VAL A 42 0.21 5.09 16.06
N GLY A 43 0.27 5.13 17.39
CA GLY A 43 1.51 5.23 18.16
C GLY A 43 2.12 6.63 18.21
N VAL A 44 1.34 7.68 17.93
CA VAL A 44 1.76 9.08 18.13
C VAL A 44 0.97 9.72 19.28
N GLU A 45 1.65 10.53 20.09
CA GLU A 45 1.02 11.26 21.19
C GLU A 45 0.18 12.44 20.70
N LYS A 46 0.65 13.12 19.65
CA LYS A 46 -0.04 14.26 19.05
C LYS A 46 -0.22 14.06 17.56
N ILE A 47 -1.47 14.05 17.13
CA ILE A 47 -1.82 13.84 15.73
C ILE A 47 -1.49 15.10 14.92
N ASP A 48 -0.68 14.94 13.87
CA ASP A 48 -0.45 15.97 12.88
C ASP A 48 -1.63 16.01 11.91
N LYS A 49 -2.35 17.14 11.92
CA LYS A 49 -3.57 17.32 11.12
C LYS A 49 -3.27 17.33 9.61
N ALA A 50 -2.17 17.91 9.19
CA ALA A 50 -1.82 17.97 7.76
C ALA A 50 -1.50 16.58 7.22
N ASN A 51 -0.71 15.80 7.94
CA ASN A 51 -0.41 14.41 7.59
C ASN A 51 -1.66 13.54 7.61
N LEU A 52 -2.57 13.75 8.58
CA LEU A 52 -3.83 13.01 8.67
C LEU A 52 -4.72 13.26 7.45
N LEU A 53 -4.93 14.51 7.07
CA LEU A 53 -5.74 14.88 5.91
C LEU A 53 -5.10 14.37 4.60
N ASN A 54 -3.78 14.48 4.48
CA ASN A 54 -3.08 13.96 3.31
C ASN A 54 -3.20 12.44 3.18
N ALA A 55 -3.05 11.70 4.28
CA ALA A 55 -3.21 10.25 4.31
C ALA A 55 -4.62 9.81 3.92
N VAL A 56 -5.64 10.50 4.42
CA VAL A 56 -7.05 10.25 4.10
C VAL A 56 -7.33 10.49 2.62
N ARG A 57 -6.80 11.58 2.05
CA ARG A 57 -6.93 11.89 0.63
C ARG A 57 -6.27 10.83 -0.25
N ILE A 58 -5.04 10.43 0.08
CA ILE A 58 -4.31 9.39 -0.69
C ILE A 58 -5.07 8.07 -0.67
N ALA A 59 -5.64 7.69 0.47
CA ALA A 59 -6.41 6.46 0.64
C ALA A 59 -7.87 6.57 0.15
N ASN A 60 -8.29 7.70 -0.44
CA ASN A 60 -9.64 7.95 -0.93
C ASN A 60 -10.73 7.71 0.14
N LEU A 61 -10.50 8.23 1.36
CA LEU A 61 -11.42 8.05 2.50
C LEU A 61 -12.20 9.33 2.85
N GLU A 62 -12.00 10.44 2.13
CA GLU A 62 -12.59 11.75 2.48
C GLU A 62 -14.12 11.69 2.54
N GLU A 63 -14.76 11.19 1.49
CA GLU A 63 -16.23 11.08 1.43
C GLU A 63 -16.77 10.17 2.53
N TYR A 64 -16.12 9.03 2.77
CA TYR A 64 -16.52 8.11 3.83
C TYR A 64 -16.49 8.78 5.20
N ILE A 65 -15.42 9.51 5.53
CA ILE A 65 -15.25 10.15 6.84
C ILE A 65 -16.20 11.34 7.00
N THR A 66 -16.39 12.14 5.96
CA THR A 66 -17.29 13.31 6.01
C THR A 66 -18.76 12.93 6.11
N ALA A 67 -19.15 11.76 5.61
CA ALA A 67 -20.50 11.23 5.76
C ALA A 67 -20.84 10.76 7.19
N LEU A 68 -19.82 10.56 8.04
CA LEU A 68 -20.02 10.11 9.41
C LEU A 68 -20.32 11.28 10.36
N PRO A 69 -21.31 11.15 11.27
CA PRO A 69 -21.72 12.25 12.16
C PRO A 69 -20.59 12.81 13.04
N LEU A 70 -19.65 11.96 13.46
CA LEU A 70 -18.50 12.36 14.29
C LEU A 70 -17.20 12.50 13.47
N GLY A 71 -17.25 12.33 12.14
CA GLY A 71 -16.09 12.43 11.27
C GLY A 71 -14.91 11.58 11.79
N PHE A 72 -13.75 12.23 11.95
CA PHE A 72 -12.53 11.57 12.47
C PHE A 72 -12.65 11.02 13.90
N ASN A 73 -13.60 11.51 14.71
CA ASN A 73 -13.84 11.03 16.07
C ASN A 73 -14.76 9.80 16.12
N THR A 74 -15.24 9.33 14.99
CA THR A 74 -16.06 8.12 14.91
C THR A 74 -15.24 6.90 15.36
N LYS A 75 -15.75 6.17 16.35
CA LYS A 75 -15.18 4.89 16.77
C LYS A 75 -15.51 3.81 15.75
N ILE A 76 -14.49 3.04 15.37
CA ILE A 76 -14.55 1.92 14.42
C ILE A 76 -13.96 0.67 15.07
N GLY A 77 -14.05 -0.47 14.41
CA GLY A 77 -13.56 -1.76 14.94
C GLY A 77 -14.68 -2.58 15.60
N GLN A 78 -14.32 -3.52 16.44
CA GLN A 78 -15.28 -4.47 17.03
C GLN A 78 -16.34 -3.80 17.94
N GLU A 79 -15.97 -2.72 18.63
CA GLU A 79 -16.85 -1.97 19.53
C GLU A 79 -17.41 -0.69 18.90
N GLY A 80 -17.20 -0.48 17.60
CA GLY A 80 -17.61 0.70 16.88
C GLY A 80 -18.41 0.38 15.62
N ILE A 81 -18.43 1.37 14.69
CA ILE A 81 -19.08 1.17 13.38
C ILE A 81 -18.28 0.13 12.59
N GLY A 82 -18.98 -0.86 12.04
CA GLY A 82 -18.41 -1.85 11.16
C GLY A 82 -17.90 -1.22 9.85
N MET A 83 -16.85 -1.79 9.28
CA MET A 83 -16.26 -1.36 8.02
C MET A 83 -16.32 -2.49 6.98
N SER A 84 -16.57 -2.15 5.72
CA SER A 84 -16.37 -3.08 4.62
C SER A 84 -14.88 -3.45 4.47
N GLN A 85 -14.58 -4.55 3.78
CA GLN A 85 -13.18 -4.94 3.52
C GLN A 85 -12.41 -3.85 2.76
N GLY A 86 -13.04 -3.23 1.76
CA GLY A 86 -12.44 -2.12 1.02
C GLY A 86 -12.17 -0.89 1.90
N GLN A 87 -13.08 -0.56 2.83
CA GLN A 87 -12.87 0.54 3.78
C GLN A 87 -11.73 0.22 4.76
N LYS A 88 -11.66 -1.02 5.28
CA LYS A 88 -10.54 -1.46 6.12
C LYS A 88 -9.21 -1.35 5.39
N GLN A 89 -9.15 -1.81 4.15
CA GLN A 89 -7.93 -1.75 3.35
C GLN A 89 -7.48 -0.31 3.11
N ARG A 90 -8.42 0.59 2.77
CA ARG A 90 -8.13 2.02 2.63
C ARG A 90 -7.63 2.63 3.95
N MET A 91 -8.18 2.23 5.09
CA MET A 91 -7.71 2.65 6.40
C MET A 91 -6.26 2.24 6.68
N LEU A 92 -5.88 1.00 6.30
CA LEU A 92 -4.51 0.50 6.44
C LEU A 92 -3.54 1.26 5.52
N ILE A 93 -3.98 1.61 4.31
CA ILE A 93 -3.20 2.46 3.40
C ILE A 93 -3.00 3.85 4.02
N ALA A 94 -4.07 4.49 4.54
CA ALA A 94 -3.97 5.77 5.22
C ALA A 94 -2.99 5.74 6.41
N ARG A 95 -3.04 4.67 7.23
CA ARG A 95 -2.11 4.44 8.34
C ARG A 95 -0.65 4.37 7.89
N ALA A 96 -0.38 3.66 6.80
CA ALA A 96 0.97 3.52 6.27
C ALA A 96 1.49 4.85 5.71
N VAL A 97 0.65 5.59 4.98
CA VAL A 97 0.96 6.89 4.38
C VAL A 97 1.15 7.98 5.44
N TYR A 98 0.37 7.96 6.53
CA TYR A 98 0.44 8.98 7.60
C TYR A 98 1.84 9.18 8.16
N LYS A 99 2.62 8.09 8.27
CA LYS A 99 4.01 8.13 8.76
C LYS A 99 4.97 8.83 7.80
N ASN A 100 4.54 9.12 6.57
CA ASN A 100 5.37 9.65 5.49
C ASN A 100 6.71 8.87 5.32
N PRO A 101 6.68 7.53 5.23
CA PRO A 101 7.87 6.69 5.23
C PRO A 101 8.70 6.85 3.96
N GLU A 102 10.00 6.52 4.04
CA GLU A 102 10.93 6.47 2.91
C GLU A 102 10.79 5.17 2.10
N LEU A 103 10.37 4.08 2.75
CA LEU A 103 10.14 2.77 2.15
C LEU A 103 8.72 2.31 2.43
N MET A 104 8.01 1.94 1.37
CA MET A 104 6.67 1.35 1.47
C MET A 104 6.71 -0.12 1.01
N LEU A 105 6.09 -0.98 1.78
CA LEU A 105 5.88 -2.39 1.44
C LEU A 105 4.37 -2.65 1.33
N PHE A 106 3.95 -3.11 0.16
CA PHE A 106 2.56 -3.49 -0.11
C PHE A 106 2.51 -4.98 -0.42
N ASP A 107 1.70 -5.70 0.34
CA ASP A 107 1.42 -7.11 0.12
C ASP A 107 -0.06 -7.27 -0.22
N GLU A 108 -0.34 -7.38 -1.53
CA GLU A 108 -1.71 -7.49 -2.08
C GLU A 108 -2.70 -6.42 -1.56
N ALA A 109 -2.19 -5.22 -1.31
CA ALA A 109 -2.91 -4.16 -0.59
C ALA A 109 -4.14 -3.60 -1.32
N THR A 110 -4.41 -4.00 -2.57
CA THR A 110 -5.55 -3.51 -3.36
C THR A 110 -6.58 -4.60 -3.70
N ASN A 111 -6.37 -5.84 -3.29
CA ASN A 111 -7.21 -6.97 -3.70
C ASN A 111 -8.69 -6.84 -3.29
N SER A 112 -8.97 -6.20 -2.16
CA SER A 112 -10.32 -5.98 -1.64
C SER A 112 -10.99 -4.68 -2.13
N LEU A 113 -10.32 -3.93 -3.02
CA LEU A 113 -10.83 -2.70 -3.58
C LEU A 113 -11.59 -2.99 -4.89
N ASP A 114 -12.68 -2.24 -5.11
CA ASP A 114 -13.29 -2.16 -6.43
C ASP A 114 -12.38 -1.42 -7.41
N ALA A 115 -12.61 -1.61 -8.72
CA ALA A 115 -11.73 -1.09 -9.76
C ALA A 115 -11.57 0.44 -9.74
N ASN A 116 -12.62 1.18 -9.37
CA ASN A 116 -12.58 2.64 -9.31
C ASN A 116 -11.72 3.12 -8.14
N ASN A 117 -11.95 2.60 -6.95
CA ASN A 117 -11.12 2.91 -5.78
C ASN A 117 -9.66 2.49 -5.98
N GLU A 118 -9.42 1.32 -6.57
CA GLU A 118 -8.06 0.86 -6.89
C GLU A 118 -7.34 1.86 -7.80
N MET A 119 -7.99 2.29 -8.90
CA MET A 119 -7.42 3.23 -9.85
C MET A 119 -7.06 4.57 -9.18
N ILE A 120 -7.98 5.16 -8.42
CA ILE A 120 -7.76 6.44 -7.73
C ILE A 120 -6.60 6.31 -6.73
N ILE A 121 -6.60 5.27 -5.90
CA ILE A 121 -5.58 5.05 -4.88
C ILE A 121 -4.22 4.82 -5.51
N MET A 122 -4.13 4.03 -6.59
CA MET A 122 -2.86 3.80 -7.28
C MET A 122 -2.32 5.07 -7.93
N GLN A 123 -3.17 5.94 -8.49
CA GLN A 123 -2.75 7.26 -8.99
C GLN A 123 -2.20 8.13 -7.85
N ASN A 124 -2.89 8.19 -6.72
CA ASN A 124 -2.45 8.93 -5.54
C ASN A 124 -1.13 8.41 -4.99
N LEU A 125 -0.99 7.09 -4.88
CA LEU A 125 0.23 6.43 -4.41
C LEU A 125 1.40 6.64 -5.35
N ASN A 126 1.21 6.60 -6.67
CA ASN A 126 2.26 6.91 -7.65
C ASN A 126 2.84 8.33 -7.45
N ASN A 127 1.98 9.31 -7.10
CA ASN A 127 2.44 10.65 -6.74
C ASN A 127 3.15 10.68 -5.38
N PHE A 128 2.69 9.89 -4.43
CA PHE A 128 3.29 9.79 -3.10
C PHE A 128 4.66 9.10 -3.13
N TYR A 129 4.89 8.16 -4.06
CA TYR A 129 6.17 7.45 -4.21
C TYR A 129 7.28 8.27 -4.88
N LYS A 130 6.99 9.44 -5.43
CA LYS A 130 8.05 10.27 -6.02
C LYS A 130 9.16 10.50 -5.00
N ASN A 131 10.39 10.11 -5.37
CA ASN A 131 11.60 10.14 -4.51
C ASN A 131 11.57 9.17 -3.31
N LYS A 132 10.74 8.12 -3.34
CA LYS A 132 10.67 7.09 -2.31
C LYS A 132 10.82 5.70 -2.93
N THR A 133 11.07 4.72 -2.09
CA THR A 133 11.10 3.32 -2.54
C THR A 133 9.79 2.63 -2.23
N GLY A 134 9.15 2.03 -3.24
CA GLY A 134 7.99 1.16 -3.09
C GLY A 134 8.31 -0.27 -3.49
N ILE A 135 8.01 -1.24 -2.65
CA ILE A 135 8.04 -2.66 -2.99
C ILE A 135 6.60 -3.16 -2.93
N ILE A 136 6.10 -3.66 -4.05
CA ILE A 136 4.71 -4.05 -4.21
C ILE A 136 4.67 -5.52 -4.63
N VAL A 137 4.06 -6.36 -3.81
CA VAL A 137 3.65 -7.71 -4.20
C VAL A 137 2.22 -7.63 -4.70
N ALA A 138 2.00 -7.99 -5.94
CA ALA A 138 0.67 -7.88 -6.55
C ALA A 138 0.44 -8.98 -7.59
N HIS A 139 -0.84 -9.32 -7.74
CA HIS A 139 -1.32 -10.24 -8.75
C HIS A 139 -2.10 -9.52 -9.88
N ARG A 140 -2.28 -8.19 -9.79
CA ARG A 140 -3.00 -7.39 -10.79
C ARG A 140 -2.05 -6.57 -11.64
N LEU A 141 -2.26 -6.61 -12.95
CA LEU A 141 -1.48 -5.83 -13.92
C LEU A 141 -1.58 -4.33 -13.68
N SER A 142 -2.78 -3.84 -13.33
CA SER A 142 -3.03 -2.43 -12.99
C SER A 142 -2.06 -1.88 -11.94
N THR A 143 -1.66 -2.73 -11.00
CA THR A 143 -0.78 -2.39 -9.88
C THR A 143 0.69 -2.35 -10.28
N VAL A 144 1.14 -3.23 -11.20
CA VAL A 144 2.57 -3.41 -11.48
C VAL A 144 3.06 -2.74 -12.76
N LYS A 145 2.18 -2.43 -13.71
CA LYS A 145 2.58 -1.90 -15.04
C LYS A 145 3.38 -0.61 -15.00
N ASN A 146 3.21 0.20 -13.96
CA ASN A 146 3.88 1.48 -13.79
C ASN A 146 5.11 1.40 -12.85
N ALA A 147 5.51 0.20 -12.43
CA ALA A 147 6.71 0.02 -11.62
C ALA A 147 7.97 0.27 -12.47
N ASP A 148 8.97 0.92 -11.87
CA ASP A 148 10.27 1.14 -12.51
C ASP A 148 10.98 -0.17 -12.83
N LYS A 149 10.79 -1.17 -11.97
CA LYS A 149 11.33 -2.52 -12.13
C LYS A 149 10.34 -3.57 -11.63
N ILE A 150 10.11 -4.57 -12.46
CA ILE A 150 9.30 -5.74 -12.16
C ILE A 150 10.23 -6.95 -12.01
N ILE A 151 10.00 -7.74 -10.99
CA ILE A 151 10.73 -9.00 -10.73
C ILE A 151 9.71 -10.14 -10.75
N VAL A 152 9.92 -11.10 -11.63
CA VAL A 152 9.09 -12.30 -11.72
C VAL A 152 9.77 -13.44 -10.98
N LEU A 153 9.04 -14.01 -10.03
CA LEU A 153 9.51 -15.11 -9.19
C LEU A 153 8.80 -16.41 -9.56
N ASP A 154 9.56 -17.50 -9.74
CA ASP A 154 9.05 -18.85 -9.82
C ASP A 154 9.89 -19.79 -8.97
N LYS A 155 9.23 -20.60 -8.14
CA LYS A 155 9.87 -21.59 -7.22
C LYS A 155 11.03 -21.00 -6.42
N GLY A 156 10.85 -19.75 -5.93
CA GLY A 156 11.85 -19.06 -5.12
C GLY A 156 13.06 -18.51 -5.87
N LYS A 157 13.02 -18.49 -7.22
CA LYS A 157 14.07 -17.94 -8.08
C LYS A 157 13.53 -16.79 -8.92
N ILE A 158 14.37 -15.80 -9.16
CA ILE A 158 14.10 -14.74 -10.14
C ILE A 158 14.27 -15.37 -11.52
N ILE A 159 13.20 -15.34 -12.32
CA ILE A 159 13.19 -15.89 -13.69
C ILE A 159 13.18 -14.79 -14.74
N GLU A 160 12.62 -13.63 -14.44
CA GLU A 160 12.63 -12.44 -15.31
C GLU A 160 12.73 -11.17 -14.46
N GLU A 161 13.38 -10.14 -14.98
CA GLU A 161 13.39 -8.81 -14.41
C GLU A 161 13.47 -7.74 -15.50
N GLY A 162 12.77 -6.61 -15.31
CA GLY A 162 12.75 -5.49 -16.26
C GLY A 162 11.54 -4.59 -16.04
N SER A 163 11.34 -3.62 -16.92
CA SER A 163 10.13 -2.82 -17.01
C SER A 163 8.97 -3.59 -17.66
N HIS A 164 7.76 -3.08 -17.53
CA HIS A 164 6.59 -3.64 -18.20
C HIS A 164 6.80 -3.82 -19.72
N ASN A 165 7.35 -2.81 -20.37
CA ASN A 165 7.55 -2.83 -21.83
C ASN A 165 8.59 -3.87 -22.25
N GLU A 166 9.71 -3.94 -21.53
CA GLU A 166 10.77 -4.94 -21.79
C GLU A 166 10.25 -6.36 -21.61
N LEU A 167 9.60 -6.64 -20.50
CA LEU A 167 9.09 -7.97 -20.20
C LEU A 167 7.93 -8.40 -21.14
N THR A 168 7.12 -7.45 -21.57
CA THR A 168 6.07 -7.72 -22.55
C THR A 168 6.67 -8.05 -23.91
N ALA A 169 7.75 -7.37 -24.33
CA ALA A 169 8.45 -7.63 -25.60
C ALA A 169 9.15 -8.99 -25.60
N LEU A 170 9.64 -9.46 -24.45
CA LEU A 170 10.29 -10.78 -24.28
C LEU A 170 9.31 -11.95 -24.49
N LYS A 171 7.99 -11.72 -24.35
CA LYS A 171 6.94 -12.76 -24.45
C LYS A 171 7.17 -13.98 -23.54
N GLY A 172 7.81 -13.77 -22.41
CA GLY A 172 8.17 -14.80 -21.43
C GLY A 172 7.08 -15.09 -20.39
N ALA A 173 7.47 -15.38 -19.16
CA ALA A 173 6.56 -15.71 -18.05
C ALA A 173 5.67 -14.50 -17.68
N TYR A 174 6.25 -13.30 -17.58
CA TYR A 174 5.50 -12.08 -17.33
C TYR A 174 4.40 -11.84 -18.37
N TYR A 175 4.76 -11.96 -19.66
CA TYR A 175 3.80 -11.79 -20.75
C TYR A 175 2.61 -12.76 -20.65
N LYS A 176 2.87 -14.03 -20.29
CA LYS A 176 1.82 -15.03 -20.08
C LYS A 176 0.88 -14.65 -18.93
N LEU A 177 1.42 -14.14 -17.82
CA LEU A 177 0.63 -13.68 -16.68
C LEU A 177 -0.27 -12.48 -17.08
N VAL A 178 0.29 -11.51 -17.80
CA VAL A 178 -0.46 -10.34 -18.31
C VAL A 178 -1.56 -10.76 -19.27
N LYS A 179 -1.25 -11.64 -20.24
CA LYS A 179 -2.21 -12.12 -21.22
C LYS A 179 -3.38 -12.85 -20.56
N ASN A 180 -3.11 -13.75 -19.62
CA ASN A 180 -4.15 -14.47 -18.88
C ASN A 180 -5.08 -13.51 -18.11
N GLN A 181 -4.54 -12.44 -17.51
CA GLN A 181 -5.38 -11.45 -16.83
C GLN A 181 -6.28 -10.65 -17.78
N LEU A 182 -5.80 -10.32 -18.96
CA LEU A 182 -6.59 -9.62 -19.99
C LEU A 182 -7.68 -10.52 -20.57
N GLU A 183 -7.40 -11.80 -20.74
CA GLU A 183 -8.37 -12.78 -21.25
C GLU A 183 -9.44 -13.17 -20.21
N LEU A 184 -9.13 -13.12 -18.91
CA LEU A 184 -10.08 -13.39 -17.82
C LEU A 184 -10.90 -12.17 -17.41
N GLY A 185 -10.50 -10.97 -17.82
CA GLY A 185 -11.17 -9.69 -17.54
C GLY A 185 -12.09 -9.19 -18.66
N SER A 186 -12.24 -9.97 -19.74
CA SER A 186 -13.10 -9.65 -20.91
C SER A 186 -14.44 -10.41 -20.89
#